data_7c449e47e52a7227ce7ed144333f1b0c
#
_entry.id   7c449e47e52a7227ce7ed144333f1b0c
#
_cell.length_a   1.000
_cell.length_b   1.000
_cell.length_c   1.000
_cell.angle_alpha   90.00
_cell.angle_beta   90.00
_cell.angle_gamma   90.00
#
_symmetry.space_group_name_H-M   'P 1'
#
loop_
_entity.id
_entity.type
_entity.pdbx_description
1 polymer ?
#
loop_
_entity_poly.entity_id
_entity_poly.type
_entity_poly.pdbx_seq_one_letter_code
_entity_poly.pdbx_strand_id
1 'polypeptide(L)'
;MCIRDRYRDGYSDNTLLDILKGCRKYGVTSLVIETNFGDGIVSELFKKHLIQTKQNINIEEVRANVRKEDRIIDSLEPVLNQHRLVVDRAVIDWDYTSNKDSAPESRLLYMLFYQMSRMCRQKGAVKHDDRLDCLAQGVKYFIDALHISALDQIKDRKQEEFENMLADFLDNPQSSANHMVLGMSLEQREQARGHDTGNSVPNWR
;
A
#
# COMPACT_ATOMS: atom_id res chain seq x y z
N MET A 1 -7.69 1.75 -14.10
CA MET A 1 -8.16 1.86 -15.50
C MET A 1 -7.18 2.75 -16.25
N CYS A 2 -6.56 2.24 -17.30
CA CYS A 2 -5.64 3.06 -18.08
C CYS A 2 -6.40 3.97 -19.03
N ILE A 3 -6.19 5.29 -18.92
CA ILE A 3 -6.83 6.28 -19.77
C ILE A 3 -6.42 6.09 -21.22
N ARG A 4 -5.14 5.76 -21.45
CA ARG A 4 -4.55 5.66 -22.78
C ARG A 4 -5.16 4.56 -23.65
N ASP A 5 -5.50 3.42 -23.04
CA ASP A 5 -6.05 2.27 -23.78
C ASP A 5 -7.55 2.38 -24.05
N ARG A 6 -8.26 3.11 -23.21
CA ARG A 6 -9.72 3.22 -23.29
C ARG A 6 -10.18 4.51 -23.96
N TYR A 7 -9.41 5.58 -23.83
CA TYR A 7 -9.79 6.90 -24.31
C TYR A 7 -8.78 7.41 -25.33
N ARG A 8 -9.19 7.48 -26.58
CA ARG A 8 -8.35 7.97 -27.68
C ARG A 8 -8.10 9.48 -27.62
N ASP A 9 -8.98 10.21 -26.93
CA ASP A 9 -8.95 11.67 -26.84
C ASP A 9 -8.09 12.21 -25.68
N GLY A 10 -7.27 11.36 -25.05
CA GLY A 10 -6.37 11.74 -23.97
C GLY A 10 -7.11 12.30 -22.76
N TYR A 11 -6.72 13.50 -22.32
CA TYR A 11 -7.30 14.18 -21.14
C TYR A 11 -8.42 15.18 -21.53
N SER A 12 -9.23 14.86 -22.52
CA SER A 12 -10.39 15.69 -22.88
C SER A 12 -11.42 15.73 -21.75
N ASP A 13 -12.23 16.79 -21.70
CA ASP A 13 -13.29 16.94 -20.70
C ASP A 13 -14.24 15.73 -20.68
N ASN A 14 -14.57 15.18 -21.85
CA ASN A 14 -15.42 13.99 -21.97
C ASN A 14 -14.78 12.77 -21.32
N THR A 15 -13.49 12.55 -21.54
CA THR A 15 -12.72 11.46 -20.91
C THR A 15 -12.74 11.57 -19.39
N LEU A 16 -12.46 12.78 -18.87
CA LEU A 16 -12.43 13.03 -17.43
C LEU A 16 -13.81 12.83 -16.79
N LEU A 17 -14.87 13.31 -17.43
CA LEU A 17 -16.24 13.11 -16.97
C LEU A 17 -16.65 11.63 -16.98
N ASP A 18 -16.24 10.84 -17.96
CA ASP A 18 -16.52 9.42 -18.02
C ASP A 18 -15.77 8.63 -16.94
N ILE A 19 -14.54 9.03 -16.61
CA ILE A 19 -13.81 8.48 -15.47
C ILE A 19 -14.57 8.79 -14.18
N LEU A 20 -15.03 10.02 -13.98
CA LEU A 20 -15.78 10.41 -12.78
C LEU A 20 -17.14 9.72 -12.67
N LYS A 21 -17.82 9.42 -13.81
CA LYS A 21 -19.01 8.55 -13.81
C LYS A 21 -18.66 7.15 -13.34
N GLY A 22 -17.53 6.61 -13.79
CA GLY A 22 -17.01 5.33 -13.30
C GLY A 22 -16.72 5.35 -11.79
N CYS A 23 -16.07 6.39 -11.31
CA CYS A 23 -15.80 6.57 -9.88
C CYS A 23 -17.10 6.57 -9.05
N ARG A 24 -18.13 7.28 -9.51
CA ARG A 24 -19.45 7.27 -8.84
C ARG A 24 -20.08 5.89 -8.84
N LYS A 25 -20.03 5.19 -9.98
CA LYS A 25 -20.62 3.83 -10.12
C LYS A 25 -20.03 2.84 -9.13
N TYR A 26 -18.72 2.93 -8.88
CA TYR A 26 -18.00 1.99 -8.03
C TYR A 26 -17.72 2.52 -6.61
N GLY A 27 -18.25 3.68 -6.24
CA GLY A 27 -18.06 4.27 -4.91
C GLY A 27 -16.60 4.59 -4.60
N VAL A 28 -15.84 5.08 -5.61
CA VAL A 28 -14.42 5.41 -5.44
C VAL A 28 -14.28 6.63 -4.54
N THR A 29 -13.46 6.52 -3.51
CA THR A 29 -13.18 7.59 -2.54
C THR A 29 -11.80 8.22 -2.74
N SER A 30 -10.86 7.51 -3.38
CA SER A 30 -9.52 8.00 -3.68
C SER A 30 -9.13 7.69 -5.12
N LEU A 31 -8.54 8.66 -5.80
CA LEU A 31 -8.04 8.57 -7.16
C LEU A 31 -6.53 8.81 -7.16
N VAL A 32 -5.76 7.77 -7.46
CA VAL A 32 -4.29 7.85 -7.53
C VAL A 32 -3.88 8.18 -8.95
N ILE A 33 -3.08 9.24 -9.12
CA ILE A 33 -2.63 9.75 -10.42
C ILE A 33 -1.11 9.75 -10.46
N GLU A 34 -0.53 9.11 -11.48
CA GLU A 34 0.90 9.18 -11.73
C GLU A 34 1.25 10.52 -12.40
N THR A 35 2.12 11.32 -11.77
CA THR A 35 2.49 12.67 -12.19
C THR A 35 3.81 12.77 -12.93
N ASN A 36 4.37 11.66 -13.43
CA ASN A 36 5.63 11.65 -14.18
C ASN A 36 5.56 12.49 -15.46
N PHE A 37 4.37 12.85 -15.92
CA PHE A 37 4.15 13.68 -17.09
C PHE A 37 3.16 14.79 -16.73
N GLY A 38 3.61 16.07 -16.84
CA GLY A 38 2.71 17.21 -16.72
C GLY A 38 2.51 17.81 -15.32
N ASP A 39 3.41 17.53 -14.37
CA ASP A 39 3.53 18.21 -13.05
C ASP A 39 2.19 18.68 -12.42
N GLY A 40 1.24 17.75 -12.23
CA GLY A 40 -0.03 18.04 -11.55
C GLY A 40 -1.14 18.62 -12.44
N ILE A 41 -0.92 18.89 -13.72
CA ILE A 41 -1.95 19.42 -14.65
C ILE A 41 -3.18 18.52 -14.68
N VAL A 42 -2.98 17.20 -14.71
CA VAL A 42 -4.08 16.23 -14.75
C VAL A 42 -4.92 16.29 -13.48
N SER A 43 -4.28 16.42 -12.33
CA SER A 43 -4.96 16.57 -11.03
C SER A 43 -5.79 17.84 -10.97
N GLU A 44 -5.28 18.95 -11.48
CA GLU A 44 -6.03 20.22 -11.55
C GLU A 44 -7.26 20.13 -12.47
N LEU A 45 -7.13 19.44 -13.60
CA LEU A 45 -8.27 19.17 -14.49
C LEU A 45 -9.34 18.34 -13.78
N PHE A 46 -8.94 17.28 -13.05
CA PHE A 46 -9.89 16.48 -12.25
C PHE A 46 -10.55 17.30 -11.16
N LYS A 47 -9.82 18.13 -10.41
CA LYS A 47 -10.38 19.00 -9.36
C LYS A 47 -11.50 19.89 -9.89
N LYS A 48 -11.31 20.50 -11.07
CA LYS A 48 -12.33 21.31 -11.73
C LYS A 48 -13.62 20.52 -11.98
N HIS A 49 -13.49 19.30 -12.53
CA HIS A 49 -14.64 18.45 -12.83
C HIS A 49 -15.29 17.84 -11.57
N LEU A 50 -14.53 17.57 -10.51
CA LEU A 50 -15.06 17.12 -9.22
C LEU A 50 -16.00 18.16 -8.61
N ILE A 51 -15.62 19.45 -8.67
CA ILE A 51 -16.49 20.55 -8.22
C ILE A 51 -17.78 20.60 -9.05
N GLN A 52 -17.69 20.50 -10.37
CA GLN A 52 -18.85 20.51 -11.26
C GLN A 52 -19.80 19.33 -11.02
N THR A 53 -19.25 18.14 -10.78
CA THR A 53 -20.02 16.91 -10.58
C THR A 53 -20.44 16.69 -9.13
N LYS A 54 -20.04 17.59 -8.20
CA LYS A 54 -20.28 17.50 -6.75
C LYS A 54 -19.85 16.14 -6.17
N GLN A 55 -18.70 15.64 -6.59
CA GLN A 55 -18.12 14.41 -6.08
C GLN A 55 -16.99 14.74 -5.07
N ASN A 56 -16.99 14.05 -3.95
CA ASN A 56 -15.92 14.16 -2.96
C ASN A 56 -14.97 12.96 -3.11
N ILE A 57 -13.96 13.12 -3.97
CA ILE A 57 -12.94 12.11 -4.23
C ILE A 57 -11.59 12.74 -3.89
N ASN A 58 -10.82 12.06 -3.05
CA ASN A 58 -9.45 12.48 -2.74
C ASN A 58 -8.55 12.20 -3.97
N ILE A 59 -7.69 13.16 -4.33
CA ILE A 59 -6.71 12.98 -5.40
C ILE A 59 -5.33 12.83 -4.77
N GLU A 60 -4.71 11.69 -5.00
CA GLU A 60 -3.35 11.39 -4.54
C GLU A 60 -2.41 11.35 -5.74
N GLU A 61 -1.35 12.14 -5.68
CA GLU A 61 -0.32 12.16 -6.71
C GLU A 61 0.85 11.28 -6.32
N VAL A 62 1.24 10.38 -7.23
CA VAL A 62 2.39 9.50 -7.05
C VAL A 62 3.41 9.71 -8.15
N ARG A 63 4.69 9.64 -7.81
CA ARG A 63 5.79 9.68 -8.77
C ARG A 63 6.47 8.32 -8.84
N ALA A 64 6.67 7.83 -10.04
CA ALA A 64 7.41 6.58 -10.27
C ALA A 64 8.84 6.92 -10.66
N ASN A 65 9.80 6.54 -9.79
CA ASN A 65 11.23 6.76 -9.98
C ASN A 65 11.97 5.47 -10.38
N VAL A 66 11.26 4.35 -10.46
CA VAL A 66 11.80 3.02 -10.77
C VAL A 66 11.37 2.62 -12.18
N ARG A 67 12.18 1.80 -12.85
CA ARG A 67 11.83 1.24 -14.17
C ARG A 67 10.48 0.55 -14.09
N LYS A 68 9.67 0.71 -15.13
CA LYS A 68 8.29 0.21 -15.18
C LYS A 68 8.22 -1.30 -14.99
N GLU A 69 9.06 -2.04 -15.69
CA GLU A 69 9.10 -3.51 -15.63
C GLU A 69 9.45 -4.02 -14.22
N ASP A 70 10.45 -3.40 -13.58
CA ASP A 70 10.86 -3.79 -12.23
C ASP A 70 9.75 -3.46 -11.22
N ARG A 71 9.13 -2.29 -11.33
CA ARG A 71 8.00 -1.85 -10.48
C ARG A 71 6.83 -2.83 -10.56
N ILE A 72 6.46 -3.24 -11.77
CA ILE A 72 5.36 -4.19 -12.00
C ILE A 72 5.67 -5.54 -11.34
N ILE A 73 6.86 -6.08 -11.60
CA ILE A 73 7.25 -7.38 -11.07
C ILE A 73 7.37 -7.35 -9.56
N ASP A 74 8.08 -6.37 -9.00
CA ASP A 74 8.30 -6.25 -7.55
C ASP A 74 6.99 -6.06 -6.77
N SER A 75 5.96 -5.47 -7.40
CA SER A 75 4.65 -5.31 -6.79
C SER A 75 3.79 -6.58 -6.89
N LEU A 76 3.80 -7.26 -8.03
CA LEU A 76 2.88 -8.38 -8.31
C LEU A 76 3.42 -9.74 -7.91
N GLU A 77 4.73 -9.99 -8.10
CA GLU A 77 5.34 -11.30 -7.85
C GLU A 77 5.12 -11.81 -6.41
N PRO A 78 5.32 -11.01 -5.34
CA PRO A 78 5.09 -11.49 -3.97
C PRO A 78 3.64 -11.86 -3.72
N VAL A 79 2.69 -11.08 -4.26
CA VAL A 79 1.25 -11.27 -4.05
C VAL A 79 0.75 -12.49 -4.81
N LEU A 80 1.24 -12.72 -6.03
CA LEU A 80 0.92 -13.88 -6.84
C LEU A 80 1.51 -15.17 -6.23
N ASN A 81 2.77 -15.16 -5.80
CA ASN A 81 3.42 -16.31 -5.18
C ASN A 81 2.75 -16.71 -3.85
N GLN A 82 2.18 -15.75 -3.14
CA GLN A 82 1.44 -15.99 -1.90
C GLN A 82 -0.05 -16.28 -2.13
N HIS A 83 -0.51 -16.36 -3.38
CA HIS A 83 -1.92 -16.56 -3.75
C HIS A 83 -2.88 -15.54 -3.12
N ARG A 84 -2.41 -14.30 -2.91
CA ARG A 84 -3.19 -13.22 -2.27
C ARG A 84 -4.01 -12.39 -3.25
N LEU A 85 -3.77 -12.53 -4.55
CA LEU A 85 -4.54 -11.86 -5.59
C LEU A 85 -5.71 -12.76 -6.01
N VAL A 86 -6.92 -12.36 -5.65
CA VAL A 86 -8.14 -13.04 -6.06
C VAL A 86 -8.79 -12.22 -7.17
N VAL A 87 -9.14 -12.87 -8.27
CA VAL A 87 -9.74 -12.24 -9.44
C VAL A 87 -11.15 -12.78 -9.65
N ASP A 88 -12.13 -11.88 -9.77
CA ASP A 88 -13.49 -12.26 -10.15
C ASP A 88 -13.50 -12.75 -11.60
N ARG A 89 -14.26 -13.84 -11.85
CA ARG A 89 -14.42 -14.40 -13.19
C ARG A 89 -14.97 -13.38 -14.19
N ALA A 90 -15.83 -12.49 -13.75
CA ALA A 90 -16.37 -11.41 -14.59
C ALA A 90 -15.26 -10.48 -15.13
N VAL A 91 -14.16 -10.31 -14.41
CA VAL A 91 -13.00 -9.51 -14.86
C VAL A 91 -12.27 -10.22 -16.00
N ILE A 92 -12.16 -11.55 -15.94
CA ILE A 92 -11.54 -12.36 -16.98
C ILE A 92 -12.38 -12.28 -18.27
N ASP A 93 -13.69 -12.45 -18.14
CA ASP A 93 -14.62 -12.37 -19.27
C ASP A 93 -14.63 -10.97 -19.87
N TRP A 94 -14.53 -9.93 -19.02
CA TRP A 94 -14.46 -8.55 -19.47
C TRP A 94 -13.14 -8.24 -20.17
N ASP A 95 -12.01 -8.72 -19.68
CA ASP A 95 -10.70 -8.53 -20.31
C ASP A 95 -10.70 -9.07 -21.75
N TYR A 96 -11.33 -10.24 -21.95
CA TYR A 96 -11.51 -10.82 -23.27
C TYR A 96 -12.48 -10.02 -24.16
N THR A 97 -13.64 -9.64 -23.61
CA THR A 97 -14.71 -8.99 -24.38
C THR A 97 -14.41 -7.53 -24.71
N SER A 98 -13.69 -6.81 -23.83
CA SER A 98 -13.36 -5.39 -24.02
C SER A 98 -12.44 -5.12 -25.22
N ASN A 99 -11.78 -6.13 -25.73
CA ASN A 99 -10.84 -6.01 -26.85
C ASN A 99 -11.38 -6.62 -28.17
N LYS A 100 -12.68 -6.94 -28.25
CA LYS A 100 -13.29 -7.56 -29.45
C LYS A 100 -13.18 -6.69 -30.71
N ASP A 101 -13.22 -5.37 -30.52
CA ASP A 101 -13.16 -4.40 -31.61
C ASP A 101 -11.73 -4.12 -32.10
N SER A 102 -10.73 -4.67 -31.42
CA SER A 102 -9.33 -4.59 -31.83
C SER A 102 -9.05 -5.60 -32.96
N ALA A 103 -8.08 -5.27 -33.82
CA ALA A 103 -7.64 -6.21 -34.87
C ALA A 103 -7.21 -7.53 -34.23
N PRO A 104 -7.59 -8.69 -34.82
CA PRO A 104 -7.31 -10.02 -34.25
C PRO A 104 -5.85 -10.23 -33.85
N GLU A 105 -4.92 -9.70 -34.65
CA GLU A 105 -3.47 -9.81 -34.46
C GLU A 105 -2.95 -9.04 -33.24
N SER A 106 -3.59 -7.93 -32.89
CA SER A 106 -3.19 -7.06 -31.78
C SER A 106 -4.05 -7.27 -30.51
N ARG A 107 -5.16 -7.99 -30.60
CA ARG A 107 -6.12 -8.15 -29.50
C ARG A 107 -5.48 -8.66 -28.21
N LEU A 108 -4.63 -9.69 -28.30
CA LEU A 108 -3.95 -10.28 -27.15
C LEU A 108 -3.04 -9.28 -26.45
N LEU A 109 -2.40 -8.38 -27.18
CA LEU A 109 -1.46 -7.41 -26.62
C LEU A 109 -2.11 -6.46 -25.61
N TYR A 110 -3.44 -6.22 -25.74
CA TYR A 110 -4.21 -5.36 -24.85
C TYR A 110 -4.91 -6.10 -23.72
N MET A 111 -4.74 -7.42 -23.62
CA MET A 111 -5.36 -8.22 -22.55
C MET A 111 -4.46 -8.25 -21.32
N LEU A 112 -5.04 -7.97 -20.14
CA LEU A 112 -4.35 -7.96 -18.86
C LEU A 112 -3.65 -9.30 -18.56
N PHE A 113 -4.37 -10.41 -18.71
CA PHE A 113 -3.81 -11.73 -18.39
C PHE A 113 -2.75 -12.18 -19.38
N TYR A 114 -2.83 -11.75 -20.63
CA TYR A 114 -1.74 -11.95 -21.59
C TYR A 114 -0.50 -11.13 -21.21
N GLN A 115 -0.68 -9.84 -20.90
CA GLN A 115 0.40 -8.98 -20.43
C GLN A 115 1.09 -9.58 -19.19
N MET A 116 0.29 -10.07 -18.22
CA MET A 116 0.79 -10.71 -17.00
C MET A 116 1.63 -11.96 -17.30
N SER A 117 1.20 -12.80 -18.24
CA SER A 117 1.90 -14.04 -18.61
C SER A 117 3.22 -13.80 -19.38
N ARG A 118 3.42 -12.61 -19.94
CA ARG A 118 4.58 -12.26 -20.76
C ARG A 118 5.55 -11.29 -20.08
N MET A 119 5.17 -10.72 -18.95
CA MET A 119 6.02 -9.76 -18.25
C MET A 119 7.28 -10.42 -17.71
N CYS A 120 8.41 -9.79 -17.98
CA CYS A 120 9.70 -10.14 -17.40
C CYS A 120 10.56 -8.87 -17.21
N ARG A 121 11.69 -9.00 -16.49
CA ARG A 121 12.57 -7.84 -16.18
C ARG A 121 13.30 -7.25 -17.38
N GLN A 122 13.13 -7.84 -18.56
CA GLN A 122 13.72 -7.32 -19.78
C GLN A 122 12.94 -6.10 -20.27
N LYS A 123 13.65 -5.01 -20.60
CA LYS A 123 13.03 -3.78 -21.11
C LYS A 123 12.24 -4.07 -22.40
N GLY A 124 10.98 -3.64 -22.41
CA GLY A 124 10.10 -3.80 -23.56
C GLY A 124 9.60 -5.23 -23.77
N ALA A 125 9.64 -6.09 -22.76
CA ALA A 125 9.13 -7.48 -22.82
C ALA A 125 7.67 -7.55 -23.28
N VAL A 126 6.88 -6.56 -22.89
CA VAL A 126 5.48 -6.41 -23.27
C VAL A 126 5.31 -5.08 -24.00
N LYS A 127 4.76 -5.10 -25.22
CA LYS A 127 4.58 -3.90 -26.05
C LYS A 127 3.55 -2.93 -25.50
N HIS A 128 2.48 -3.46 -24.91
CA HIS A 128 1.41 -2.74 -24.24
C HIS A 128 1.27 -3.34 -22.84
N ASP A 129 1.66 -2.61 -21.82
CA ASP A 129 1.71 -3.05 -20.43
C ASP A 129 0.86 -2.17 -19.49
N ASP A 130 0.11 -1.24 -20.05
CA ASP A 130 -0.61 -0.22 -19.29
C ASP A 130 -1.66 -0.80 -18.32
N ARG A 131 -2.36 -1.88 -18.70
CA ARG A 131 -3.31 -2.55 -17.80
C ARG A 131 -2.61 -3.21 -16.63
N LEU A 132 -1.49 -3.86 -16.92
CA LEU A 132 -0.68 -4.55 -15.92
C LEU A 132 -0.01 -3.56 -14.96
N ASP A 133 0.48 -2.45 -15.47
CA ASP A 133 1.05 -1.38 -14.66
C ASP A 133 0.00 -0.74 -13.74
N CYS A 134 -1.20 -0.51 -14.25
CA CYS A 134 -2.31 -0.01 -13.44
C CYS A 134 -2.67 -1.00 -12.29
N LEU A 135 -2.71 -2.30 -12.58
CA LEU A 135 -2.91 -3.33 -11.56
C LEU A 135 -1.77 -3.32 -10.52
N ALA A 136 -0.52 -3.24 -10.97
CA ALA A 136 0.65 -3.21 -10.08
C ALA A 136 0.64 -1.98 -9.15
N GLN A 137 0.27 -0.82 -9.67
CA GLN A 137 0.12 0.40 -8.86
C GLN A 137 -1.00 0.25 -7.82
N GLY A 138 -2.14 -0.32 -8.20
CA GLY A 138 -3.23 -0.61 -7.28
C GLY A 138 -2.83 -1.58 -6.18
N VAL A 139 -2.17 -2.68 -6.53
CA VAL A 139 -1.67 -3.68 -5.56
C VAL A 139 -0.68 -3.04 -4.61
N LYS A 140 0.28 -2.27 -5.10
CA LYS A 140 1.24 -1.54 -4.28
C LYS A 140 0.55 -0.59 -3.30
N TYR A 141 -0.40 0.21 -3.78
CA TYR A 141 -1.16 1.13 -2.95
C TYR A 141 -1.84 0.42 -1.77
N PHE A 142 -2.49 -0.72 -2.02
CA PHE A 142 -3.14 -1.49 -0.96
C PHE A 142 -2.16 -2.15 0.01
N ILE A 143 -1.02 -2.62 -0.48
CA ILE A 143 0.04 -3.17 0.39
C ILE A 143 0.58 -2.08 1.32
N ASP A 144 0.90 -0.92 0.78
CA ASP A 144 1.42 0.22 1.55
C ASP A 144 0.39 0.69 2.58
N ALA A 145 -0.88 0.79 2.22
CA ALA A 145 -1.98 1.15 3.12
C ALA A 145 -2.17 0.12 4.26
N LEU A 146 -2.08 -1.18 3.96
CA LEU A 146 -2.16 -2.24 4.97
C LEU A 146 -0.95 -2.22 5.91
N HIS A 147 0.25 -1.93 5.41
CA HIS A 147 1.45 -1.79 6.24
C HIS A 147 1.33 -0.61 7.23
N ILE A 148 0.86 0.53 6.78
CA ILE A 148 0.64 1.71 7.64
C ILE A 148 -0.37 1.35 8.74
N SER A 149 -1.51 0.76 8.39
CA SER A 149 -2.53 0.35 9.36
C SER A 149 -1.99 -0.68 10.38
N ALA A 150 -1.17 -1.64 9.96
CA ALA A 150 -0.58 -2.61 10.87
C ALA A 150 0.43 -1.97 11.85
N LEU A 151 1.23 -1.02 11.37
CA LEU A 151 2.17 -0.27 12.21
C LEU A 151 1.44 0.63 13.22
N ASP A 152 0.34 1.26 12.84
CA ASP A 152 -0.46 2.07 13.73
C ASP A 152 -1.11 1.20 14.82
N GLN A 153 -1.68 0.05 14.49
CA GLN A 153 -2.21 -0.90 15.47
C GLN A 153 -1.14 -1.41 16.46
N ILE A 154 0.12 -1.58 15.99
CA ILE A 154 1.22 -1.97 16.88
C ILE A 154 1.59 -0.83 17.83
N LYS A 155 1.58 0.41 17.35
CA LYS A 155 1.84 1.60 18.20
C LYS A 155 0.75 1.77 19.25
N ASP A 156 -0.51 1.69 18.84
CA ASP A 156 -1.66 1.83 19.73
C ASP A 156 -1.62 0.77 20.85
N ARG A 157 -1.34 -0.50 20.50
CA ARG A 157 -1.18 -1.58 21.48
C ARG A 157 -0.03 -1.33 22.45
N LYS A 158 1.13 -0.90 21.97
CA LYS A 158 2.27 -0.57 22.83
C LYS A 158 1.95 0.61 23.76
N GLN A 159 1.21 1.58 23.29
CA GLN A 159 0.77 2.71 24.09
C GLN A 159 -0.19 2.24 25.19
N GLU A 160 -1.14 1.38 24.87
CA GLU A 160 -2.09 0.79 25.81
C GLU A 160 -1.38 -0.08 26.86
N GLU A 161 -0.42 -0.91 26.45
CA GLU A 161 0.43 -1.71 27.35
C GLU A 161 1.24 -0.83 28.29
N PHE A 162 1.79 0.29 27.80
CA PHE A 162 2.54 1.24 28.61
C PHE A 162 1.65 1.97 29.61
N GLU A 163 0.46 2.42 29.20
CA GLU A 163 -0.51 3.08 30.07
C GLU A 163 -1.00 2.14 31.17
N ASN A 164 -1.28 0.88 30.86
CA ASN A 164 -1.65 -0.15 31.82
C ASN A 164 -0.50 -0.43 32.83
N MET A 165 0.75 -0.52 32.35
CA MET A 165 1.92 -0.70 33.20
C MET A 165 2.12 0.50 34.12
N LEU A 166 1.88 1.73 33.64
CA LEU A 166 1.97 2.95 34.43
C LEU A 166 0.88 3.00 35.51
N ALA A 167 -0.35 2.61 35.16
CA ALA A 167 -1.45 2.52 36.10
C ALA A 167 -1.16 1.51 37.22
N ASP A 168 -0.70 0.30 36.87
CA ASP A 168 -0.27 -0.73 37.83
C ASP A 168 0.87 -0.25 38.75
N PHE A 169 1.81 0.52 38.19
CA PHE A 169 2.89 1.11 38.98
C PHE A 169 2.39 2.15 40.00
N LEU A 170 1.44 2.97 39.60
CA LEU A 170 0.85 3.99 40.48
C LEU A 170 -0.02 3.38 41.60
N ASP A 171 -0.76 2.30 41.26
CA ASP A 171 -1.64 1.63 42.23
C ASP A 171 -0.88 0.70 43.19
N ASN A 172 0.22 0.08 42.74
CA ASN A 172 1.03 -0.84 43.53
C ASN A 172 2.55 -0.68 43.30
N PRO A 173 3.16 0.37 43.86
CA PRO A 173 4.59 0.68 43.59
C PRO A 173 5.56 -0.43 44.06
N GLN A 174 5.18 -1.24 45.05
CA GLN A 174 6.03 -2.37 45.52
C GLN A 174 5.90 -3.64 44.66
N SER A 175 4.77 -3.87 44.02
CA SER A 175 4.52 -5.01 43.12
C SER A 175 5.23 -4.82 41.78
N SER A 176 5.24 -3.58 41.28
CA SER A 176 5.84 -3.26 39.99
C SER A 176 7.36 -3.29 39.99
N ALA A 177 8.03 -3.10 41.15
CA ALA A 177 9.47 -3.31 41.26
C ALA A 177 9.87 -4.78 40.92
N ASN A 178 9.06 -5.75 41.33
CA ASN A 178 9.23 -7.15 40.99
C ASN A 178 8.92 -7.45 39.50
N HIS A 179 7.97 -6.77 38.89
CA HIS A 179 7.65 -6.93 37.47
C HIS A 179 8.73 -6.33 36.55
N MET A 180 9.32 -5.19 36.95
CA MET A 180 10.46 -4.60 36.25
C MET A 180 11.67 -5.55 36.23
N VAL A 181 11.93 -6.25 37.37
CA VAL A 181 13.02 -7.23 37.44
C VAL A 181 12.73 -8.48 36.58
N LEU A 182 11.46 -8.89 36.43
CA LEU A 182 11.07 -10.01 35.58
C LEU A 182 11.22 -9.73 34.06
N GLY A 183 11.14 -8.47 33.66
CA GLY A 183 11.36 -8.04 32.25
C GLY A 183 12.84 -7.89 31.87
N MET A 184 13.76 -7.91 32.81
CA MET A 184 15.20 -7.82 32.55
C MET A 184 15.77 -9.14 32.02
N SER A 185 16.74 -9.07 31.11
CA SER A 185 17.50 -10.24 30.67
C SER A 185 18.26 -10.89 31.85
N LEU A 186 18.63 -12.15 31.72
CA LEU A 186 19.40 -12.86 32.78
C LEU A 186 20.65 -12.10 33.17
N GLU A 187 21.38 -11.52 32.23
CA GLU A 187 22.58 -10.71 32.46
C GLU A 187 22.28 -9.41 33.23
N GLN A 188 21.19 -8.77 32.96
CA GLN A 188 20.75 -7.55 33.69
C GLN A 188 20.32 -7.88 35.13
N ARG A 189 19.74 -9.07 35.36
CA ARG A 189 19.37 -9.56 36.71
C ARG A 189 20.59 -9.88 37.57
N GLU A 190 21.65 -10.42 36.97
CA GLU A 190 22.91 -10.70 37.67
C GLU A 190 23.66 -9.42 38.02
N GLN A 191 23.67 -8.41 37.13
CA GLN A 191 24.26 -7.11 37.44
C GLN A 191 23.50 -6.35 38.54
N ALA A 192 22.18 -6.44 38.59
CA ALA A 192 21.37 -5.83 39.66
C ALA A 192 21.58 -6.51 41.02
N ARG A 193 21.87 -7.84 41.07
CA ARG A 193 22.19 -8.58 42.28
C ARG A 193 23.62 -8.35 42.75
N GLY A 194 24.54 -8.02 41.87
CA GLY A 194 25.96 -7.79 42.19
C GLY A 194 26.26 -6.49 42.94
N HIS A 195 25.29 -5.60 43.10
CA HIS A 195 25.50 -4.32 43.78
C HIS A 195 25.13 -4.30 45.26
N ASP A 196 24.60 -5.40 45.80
CA ASP A 196 24.12 -5.45 47.21
C ASP A 196 25.03 -6.28 48.16
N THR A 197 26.28 -6.58 47.75
CA THR A 197 27.24 -7.22 48.63
C THR A 197 28.43 -6.32 48.97
N GLY A 198 28.16 -5.26 49.72
CA GLY A 198 29.22 -4.31 50.13
C GLY A 198 28.93 -3.58 51.42
N ASN A 199 28.33 -4.21 52.41
CA ASN A 199 28.26 -3.64 53.75
C ASN A 199 28.98 -4.60 54.74
N SER A 200 30.29 -4.49 54.80
CA SER A 200 31.10 -5.06 55.84
C SER A 200 30.86 -4.29 57.15
N VAL A 201 30.27 -4.96 58.12
CA VAL A 201 30.10 -4.48 59.48
C VAL A 201 31.48 -4.26 60.11
N PRO A 202 31.82 -3.11 60.69
CA PRO A 202 33.07 -2.92 61.40
C PRO A 202 33.01 -3.65 62.75
N ASN A 203 33.95 -4.54 63.00
CA ASN A 203 34.14 -5.27 64.20
C ASN A 203 34.81 -4.32 65.21
N TRP A 204 34.08 -3.91 66.23
CA TRP A 204 34.64 -3.21 67.37
C TRP A 204 35.04 -4.20 68.48
N ARG A 205 36.34 -4.31 68.72
CA ARG A 205 36.96 -4.65 70.00
C ARG A 205 37.99 -3.60 70.32
#